data_04bd4ce09ccf687b19ad8f867f171cf7
#
_entry.id   04bd4ce09ccf687b19ad8f867f171cf7
#
_cell.length_a   1.000
_cell.length_b   1.000
_cell.length_c   1.000
_cell.angle_alpha   90.00
_cell.angle_beta   90.00
_cell.angle_gamma   90.00
#
_symmetry.space_group_name_H-M   'P 1'
#
loop_
_entity.id
_entity.type
_entity.pdbx_description
1 polymer ?
#
loop_
_entity_poly.entity_id
_entity_poly.type
_entity_poly.pdbx_seq_one_letter_code
_entity_poly.pdbx_strand_id
1 'polypeptide(L)'
;MTASIIYVTVCDQKEAHLIASTIVEERLVSSVNIVDSVRSYYWWSSDVQQREEFLLIAKTRTTGVDAAIERIRAIHSYECPCIVSWPIGKGNKDYLEWIGRETEGTEMG
;
A
#
# COMPACT_ATOMS: atom_id res chain seq x y z
N MET A 1 -17.23 2.79 -10.16
CA MET A 1 -16.09 2.90 -9.23
C MET A 1 -14.90 2.15 -9.81
N THR A 2 -13.71 2.73 -9.80
CA THR A 2 -12.51 2.03 -10.19
C THR A 2 -11.65 1.75 -8.95
N ALA A 3 -10.89 0.66 -8.99
CA ALA A 3 -10.03 0.25 -7.91
C ALA A 3 -8.56 0.33 -8.34
N SER A 4 -7.69 0.49 -7.36
CA SER A 4 -6.25 0.58 -7.59
C SER A 4 -5.48 -0.29 -6.62
N ILE A 5 -4.28 -0.63 -7.02
CA ILE A 5 -3.31 -1.31 -6.16
C ILE A 5 -2.31 -0.28 -5.67
N ILE A 6 -1.94 -0.37 -4.39
CA ILE A 6 -0.85 0.42 -3.83
C ILE A 6 0.25 -0.55 -3.45
N TYR A 7 1.46 -0.26 -3.90
CA TYR A 7 2.64 -1.09 -3.72
C TYR A 7 3.60 -0.35 -2.78
N VAL A 8 4.02 -0.99 -1.69
CA VAL A 8 4.86 -0.37 -0.67
C VAL A 8 5.93 -1.35 -0.24
N THR A 9 7.18 -0.90 -0.14
CA THR A 9 8.23 -1.72 0.50
C THR A 9 8.52 -1.15 1.88
N VAL A 10 8.80 -2.03 2.84
CA VAL A 10 9.06 -1.68 4.24
C VAL A 10 10.26 -2.46 4.76
N CYS A 11 10.86 -2.01 5.87
CA CYS A 11 12.13 -2.53 6.32
C CYS A 11 12.08 -3.89 7.03
N ASP A 12 10.98 -4.19 7.71
CA ASP A 12 10.88 -5.43 8.48
C ASP A 12 9.43 -5.84 8.70
N GLN A 13 9.25 -7.00 9.31
CA GLN A 13 7.94 -7.57 9.56
C GLN A 13 7.10 -6.70 10.49
N LYS A 14 7.71 -6.12 11.49
CA LYS A 14 7.00 -5.26 12.45
C LYS A 14 6.38 -4.05 11.76
N GLU A 15 7.15 -3.38 10.91
CA GLU A 15 6.65 -2.24 10.15
C GLU A 15 5.57 -2.66 9.16
N ALA A 16 5.74 -3.83 8.52
CA ALA A 16 4.75 -4.35 7.59
C ALA A 16 3.39 -4.53 8.29
N HIS A 17 3.39 -5.14 9.46
CA HIS A 17 2.16 -5.36 10.22
C HIS A 17 1.56 -4.05 10.74
N LEU A 18 2.39 -3.13 11.18
CA LEU A 18 1.92 -1.83 11.66
C LEU A 18 1.20 -1.07 10.55
N ILE A 19 1.84 -0.94 9.40
CA ILE A 19 1.25 -0.19 8.29
C ILE A 19 -0.01 -0.90 7.78
N ALA A 20 0.07 -2.23 7.56
CA ALA A 20 -1.06 -2.99 7.05
C ALA A 20 -2.28 -2.87 7.96
N SER A 21 -2.11 -3.09 9.27
CA SER A 21 -3.23 -3.02 10.20
C SER A 21 -3.81 -1.61 10.31
N THR A 22 -2.96 -0.60 10.28
CA THR A 22 -3.40 0.78 10.38
C THR A 22 -4.29 1.18 9.21
N ILE A 23 -3.84 0.93 7.99
CA ILE A 23 -4.59 1.38 6.82
C ILE A 23 -5.85 0.55 6.57
N VAL A 24 -5.87 -0.72 6.99
CA VAL A 24 -7.07 -1.54 6.91
C VAL A 24 -8.08 -1.10 7.98
N GLU A 25 -7.65 -0.95 9.22
CA GLU A 25 -8.55 -0.54 10.31
C GLU A 25 -9.16 0.83 10.07
N GLU A 26 -8.42 1.74 9.46
CA GLU A 26 -8.92 3.08 9.14
C GLU A 26 -9.73 3.11 7.83
N ARG A 27 -9.94 1.97 7.22
CA ARG A 27 -10.71 1.81 5.96
C ARG A 27 -10.14 2.60 4.79
N LEU A 28 -8.86 2.91 4.84
CA LEU A 28 -8.17 3.54 3.73
C LEU A 28 -7.95 2.56 2.58
N VAL A 29 -7.86 1.27 2.92
CA VAL A 29 -7.78 0.19 1.94
C VAL A 29 -8.69 -0.94 2.39
N SER A 30 -9.11 -1.78 1.44
CA SER A 30 -9.97 -2.93 1.75
C SER A 30 -9.18 -4.12 2.28
N SER A 31 -7.94 -4.28 1.82
CA SER A 31 -7.09 -5.38 2.21
C SER A 31 -5.63 -5.08 1.90
N VAL A 32 -4.73 -5.80 2.58
CA VAL A 32 -3.30 -5.73 2.33
C VAL A 32 -2.77 -7.16 2.34
N ASN A 33 -1.98 -7.50 1.33
CA ASN A 33 -1.18 -8.72 1.34
C ASN A 33 0.25 -8.37 1.70
N ILE A 34 0.84 -9.14 2.60
CA ILE A 34 2.24 -8.97 3.01
C ILE A 34 3.03 -10.09 2.37
N VAL A 35 4.08 -9.73 1.64
CA VAL A 35 5.01 -10.69 1.02
C VAL A 35 6.34 -10.56 1.73
N ASP A 36 6.83 -11.69 2.27
CA ASP A 36 8.09 -11.73 3.00
C ASP A 36 9.27 -11.78 2.03
N SER A 37 10.40 -11.28 2.49
CA SER A 37 11.70 -11.48 1.85
C SER A 37 11.78 -11.05 0.39
N VAL A 38 11.60 -9.78 0.16
CA VAL A 38 11.87 -9.18 -1.14
C VAL A 38 13.28 -8.61 -1.10
N ARG A 39 14.12 -8.95 -2.08
CA ARG A 39 15.46 -8.38 -2.19
C ARG A 39 15.43 -7.21 -3.13
N SER A 40 15.87 -6.03 -2.64
CA SER A 40 15.82 -4.79 -3.41
C SER A 40 17.23 -4.28 -3.66
N TYR A 41 17.49 -3.88 -4.90
CA TYR A 41 18.71 -3.20 -5.31
C TYR A 41 18.30 -1.82 -5.76
N TYR A 42 18.96 -0.78 -5.25
CA TYR A 42 18.56 0.58 -5.55
C TYR A 42 19.72 1.56 -5.35
N TRP A 43 19.59 2.70 -5.99
CA TRP A 43 20.56 3.78 -5.82
C TRP A 43 20.20 4.63 -4.62
N TRP A 44 21.19 4.92 -3.80
CA TRP A 44 21.05 5.85 -2.68
C TRP A 44 22.40 6.51 -2.42
N SER A 45 22.42 7.86 -2.40
CA SER A 45 23.65 8.64 -2.16
C SER A 45 24.79 8.22 -3.08
N SER A 46 24.50 8.06 -4.38
CA SER A 46 25.45 7.73 -5.43
C SER A 46 26.03 6.32 -5.38
N ASP A 47 25.52 5.44 -4.51
CA ASP A 47 25.94 4.05 -4.42
C ASP A 47 24.74 3.12 -4.63
N VAL A 48 25.01 1.94 -5.17
CA VAL A 48 24.02 0.88 -5.26
C VAL A 48 23.93 0.19 -3.90
N GLN A 49 22.75 0.16 -3.35
CA GLN A 49 22.46 -0.51 -2.08
C GLN A 49 21.71 -1.81 -2.35
N GLN A 50 21.83 -2.75 -1.44
CA GLN A 50 21.06 -3.97 -1.45
C GLN A 50 20.40 -4.10 -0.08
N ARG A 51 19.12 -4.44 -0.08
CA ARG A 51 18.37 -4.59 1.16
C ARG A 51 17.34 -5.69 1.04
N GLU A 52 17.12 -6.39 2.13
CA GLU A 52 16.00 -7.31 2.26
C GLU A 52 14.83 -6.52 2.83
N GLU A 53 13.67 -6.65 2.17
CA GLU A 53 12.49 -5.89 2.55
C GLU A 53 11.26 -6.77 2.58
N PHE A 54 10.17 -6.24 3.12
CA PHE A 54 8.84 -6.81 3.03
C PHE A 54 8.04 -5.96 2.06
N LEU A 55 7.13 -6.59 1.34
CA LEU A 55 6.30 -5.93 0.35
C LEU A 55 4.84 -5.93 0.81
N LEU A 56 4.20 -4.78 0.73
CA LEU A 56 2.77 -4.65 0.97
C LEU A 56 2.07 -4.40 -0.36
N ILE A 57 1.03 -5.17 -0.62
CA ILE A 57 0.17 -4.98 -1.79
C ILE A 57 -1.22 -4.70 -1.27
N ALA A 58 -1.66 -3.46 -1.36
CA ALA A 58 -2.94 -3.01 -0.84
C ALA A 58 -3.90 -2.72 -1.98
N LYS A 59 -5.21 -2.79 -1.70
CA LYS A 59 -6.23 -2.50 -2.69
C LYS A 59 -7.23 -1.52 -2.11
N THR A 60 -7.62 -0.53 -2.92
CA THR A 60 -8.59 0.47 -2.50
C THR A 60 -9.29 1.04 -3.73
N ARG A 61 -10.33 1.84 -3.51
CA ARG A 61 -10.92 2.58 -4.62
C ARG A 61 -9.94 3.66 -5.09
N THR A 62 -9.92 3.92 -6.37
CA THR A 62 -8.95 4.85 -6.96
C THR A 62 -9.01 6.23 -6.32
N THR A 63 -10.20 6.71 -5.98
CA THR A 63 -10.37 8.01 -5.35
C THR A 63 -9.81 8.08 -3.93
N GLY A 64 -9.54 6.93 -3.33
CA GLY A 64 -8.95 6.86 -1.98
C GLY A 64 -7.43 6.73 -1.95
N VAL A 65 -6.79 6.63 -3.11
CA VAL A 65 -5.35 6.38 -3.19
C VAL A 65 -4.52 7.46 -2.51
N ASP A 66 -4.83 8.73 -2.77
CA ASP A 66 -4.03 9.83 -2.22
C ASP A 66 -4.06 9.84 -0.69
N ALA A 67 -5.24 9.64 -0.10
CA ALA A 67 -5.37 9.60 1.36
C ALA A 67 -4.58 8.42 1.95
N ALA A 68 -4.64 7.26 1.31
CA ALA A 68 -3.89 6.09 1.75
C ALA A 68 -2.37 6.33 1.67
N ILE A 69 -1.90 6.91 0.58
CA ILE A 69 -0.47 7.22 0.40
C ILE A 69 0.00 8.18 1.50
N GLU A 70 -0.76 9.24 1.77
CA GLU A 70 -0.39 10.21 2.81
C GLU A 70 -0.31 9.55 4.19
N ARG A 71 -1.25 8.66 4.50
CA ARG A 71 -1.23 7.95 5.78
C ARG A 71 -0.03 7.03 5.89
N ILE A 72 0.24 6.26 4.85
CA ILE A 72 1.39 5.36 4.82
C ILE A 72 2.69 6.16 4.99
N ARG A 73 2.81 7.25 4.26
CA ARG A 73 3.99 8.10 4.32
C ARG A 73 4.23 8.64 5.73
N ALA A 74 3.15 9.02 6.43
CA ALA A 74 3.24 9.59 7.77
C ALA A 74 3.78 8.60 8.81
N ILE A 75 3.57 7.30 8.61
CA ILE A 75 3.98 6.28 9.58
C ILE A 75 5.13 5.41 9.08
N HIS A 76 5.64 5.67 7.88
CA HIS A 76 6.74 4.91 7.31
C HIS A 76 8.08 5.34 7.91
N SER A 77 8.97 4.38 8.14
CA SER A 77 10.28 4.66 8.75
C SER A 77 11.30 5.26 7.78
N TYR A 78 11.10 5.10 6.48
CA TYR A 78 12.06 5.60 5.49
C TYR A 78 11.89 7.09 5.25
N GLU A 79 13.01 7.74 4.95
CA GLU A 79 13.02 9.14 4.53
C GLU A 79 12.31 9.30 3.18
N CYS A 80 12.56 8.36 2.26
CA CYS A 80 11.97 8.38 0.93
C CYS A 80 11.36 7.02 0.61
N PRO A 81 10.17 6.73 1.14
CA PRO A 81 9.57 5.41 0.96
C PRO A 81 9.07 5.15 -0.46
N CYS A 82 9.21 3.90 -0.90
CA CYS A 82 8.61 3.45 -2.14
C CYS A 82 7.12 3.22 -1.91
N ILE A 83 6.30 4.13 -2.39
CA ILE A 83 4.84 4.04 -2.33
C ILE A 83 4.34 4.43 -3.70
N VAL A 84 3.87 3.46 -4.47
CA VAL A 84 3.36 3.71 -5.83
C VAL A 84 2.03 3.03 -6.00
N SER A 85 1.28 3.45 -7.02
CA SER A 85 -0.03 2.88 -7.27
C SER A 85 -0.30 2.79 -8.76
N TRP A 86 -1.22 1.89 -9.12
CA TRP A 86 -1.73 1.80 -10.48
C TRP A 86 -3.16 1.29 -10.46
N PRO A 87 -3.97 1.65 -11.46
CA PRO A 87 -5.35 1.19 -11.50
C PRO A 87 -5.44 -0.28 -11.88
N ILE A 88 -6.46 -0.96 -11.34
CA ILE A 88 -6.80 -2.32 -11.72
C ILE A 88 -7.66 -2.25 -12.97
N GLY A 89 -7.23 -2.90 -14.04
CA GLY A 89 -7.97 -2.87 -15.30
C GLY A 89 -9.18 -3.79 -15.28
N LYS A 90 -8.98 -5.08 -15.01
CA LYS A 90 -10.04 -6.08 -14.99
C LYS A 90 -9.89 -6.97 -13.77
N GLY A 91 -11.00 -7.49 -13.28
CA GLY A 91 -10.98 -8.40 -12.15
C GLY A 91 -12.36 -9.01 -11.93
N ASN A 92 -12.47 -9.87 -10.93
CA ASN A 92 -13.74 -10.45 -10.52
C ASN A 92 -14.65 -9.30 -10.05
N LYS A 93 -15.79 -9.16 -10.70
CA LYS A 93 -16.72 -8.08 -10.43
C LYS A 93 -17.11 -7.99 -8.96
N ASP A 94 -17.45 -9.12 -8.36
CA ASP A 94 -17.89 -9.14 -6.96
C ASP A 94 -16.77 -8.67 -6.02
N TYR A 95 -15.54 -9.04 -6.33
CA TYR A 95 -14.40 -8.62 -5.54
C TYR A 95 -14.14 -7.12 -5.66
N LEU A 96 -14.22 -6.60 -6.88
CA LEU A 96 -14.02 -5.16 -7.11
C LEU A 96 -15.11 -4.34 -6.40
N GLU A 97 -16.34 -4.81 -6.41
CA GLU A 97 -17.44 -4.17 -5.69
C GLU A 97 -17.20 -4.21 -4.17
N TRP A 98 -16.65 -5.31 -3.68
CA TRP A 98 -16.31 -5.45 -2.27
C TRP A 98 -15.26 -4.42 -1.85
N ILE A 99 -14.23 -4.20 -2.68
CA ILE A 99 -13.24 -3.14 -2.42
C ILE A 99 -13.94 -1.80 -2.21
N GLY A 100 -14.88 -1.49 -3.07
CA GLY A 100 -15.63 -0.25 -2.97
C GLY A 100 -16.42 -0.13 -1.68
N ARG A 101 -17.14 -1.19 -1.31
CA ARG A 101 -17.97 -1.18 -0.09
C ARG A 101 -17.12 -1.00 1.16
N GLU A 102 -15.97 -1.68 1.23
CA GLU A 102 -15.15 -1.66 2.45
C GLU A 102 -14.35 -0.38 2.61
N THR A 103 -14.27 0.43 1.57
CA THR A 103 -13.57 1.72 1.61
C THR A 103 -14.50 2.92 1.51
N GLU A 104 -15.80 2.70 1.61
CA GLU A 104 -16.78 3.78 1.65
C GLU A 104 -16.51 4.67 2.86
N GLY A 105 -16.65 5.98 2.66
CA GLY A 105 -16.43 6.95 3.71
C GLY A 105 -15.05 7.56 3.72
N THR A 106 -14.03 6.90 3.15
CA THR A 106 -12.70 7.49 3.05
C THR A 106 -12.69 8.73 2.17
N GLU A 107 -13.59 8.78 1.17
CA GLU A 107 -13.74 9.92 0.28
C GLU A 107 -14.37 11.13 0.95
N MET A 108 -15.03 10.90 2.08
CA MET A 108 -15.79 11.94 2.78
C MET A 108 -14.98 12.62 3.88
N GLY A 109 -13.83 12.06 4.16
CA GLY A 109 -12.97 12.52 5.26
C GLY A 109 -12.09 13.70 4.93
#